data_a5790c7628acec54d55402d338303001
#
_entry.id   a5790c7628acec54d55402d338303001
#
_cell.length_a   1.000
_cell.length_b   1.000
_cell.length_c   1.000
_cell.angle_alpha   90.00
_cell.angle_beta   90.00
_cell.angle_gamma   90.00
#
_symmetry.space_group_name_H-M   'P 1'
#
loop_
_entity.id
_entity.type
_entity.pdbx_description
1 polymer ?
#
loop_
_entity_poly.entity_id
_entity_poly.type
_entity_poly.pdbx_seq_one_letter_code
_entity_poly.pdbx_strand_id
1 'polypeptide(L)'
;MEKLNFNEMLNKCWETALGMTKMAKLYQGSSPNDLSFIHCIFRGNDEYATIMVNCTSHGKVSVQTVDSPYLDDLVIHPPLQMTQEESEQYLIKAGYTGRWSVVLLRAPLYSVVYPPLYIYTVENVGYIAVDSTNGDNVFPLY
;
A
#
# COMPACT_ATOMS: atom_id res chain seq x y z
N MET A 1 14.47 -9.68 -17.65
CA MET A 1 14.31 -8.73 -16.54
C MET A 1 13.41 -9.33 -15.47
N GLU A 2 13.90 -9.37 -14.25
CA GLU A 2 13.12 -9.87 -13.14
C GLU A 2 11.96 -8.93 -12.83
N LYS A 3 10.85 -9.51 -12.40
CA LYS A 3 9.71 -8.74 -11.93
C LYS A 3 10.02 -8.07 -10.60
N LEU A 4 9.64 -6.81 -10.48
CA LEU A 4 9.69 -6.10 -9.20
C LEU A 4 8.60 -6.67 -8.27
N ASN A 5 8.91 -6.78 -6.98
CA ASN A 5 7.92 -7.13 -5.98
C ASN A 5 7.14 -5.88 -5.53
N PHE A 6 6.16 -6.08 -4.65
CA PHE A 6 5.31 -4.98 -4.15
C PHE A 6 6.14 -3.82 -3.60
N ASN A 7 7.09 -4.10 -2.72
CA ASN A 7 7.86 -3.05 -2.04
C ASN A 7 8.87 -2.38 -2.96
N GLU A 8 9.41 -3.10 -3.95
CA GLU A 8 10.26 -2.50 -4.97
C GLU A 8 9.47 -1.55 -5.88
N MET A 9 8.26 -1.94 -6.30
CA MET A 9 7.37 -1.06 -7.04
C MET A 9 6.97 0.16 -6.21
N LEU A 10 6.64 -0.05 -4.92
CA LEU A 10 6.29 1.03 -3.99
C LEU A 10 7.42 2.04 -3.87
N ASN A 11 8.66 1.57 -3.75
CA ASN A 11 9.83 2.44 -3.64
C ASN A 11 10.03 3.28 -4.91
N LYS A 12 9.80 2.72 -6.09
CA LYS A 12 9.86 3.48 -7.35
C LYS A 12 8.79 4.57 -7.40
N CYS A 13 7.58 4.27 -6.95
CA CYS A 13 6.52 5.27 -6.86
C CYS A 13 6.89 6.38 -5.87
N TRP A 14 7.45 6.03 -4.74
CA TRP A 14 7.86 6.98 -3.70
C TRP A 14 8.95 7.92 -4.20
N GLU A 15 9.98 7.36 -4.84
CA GLU A 15 11.06 8.16 -5.45
C GLU A 15 10.51 9.11 -6.51
N THR A 16 9.55 8.66 -7.32
CA THR A 16 8.91 9.47 -8.36
C THR A 16 8.16 10.65 -7.73
N ALA A 17 7.35 10.38 -6.71
CA ALA A 17 6.59 11.43 -6.01
C ALA A 17 7.53 12.43 -5.33
N LEU A 18 8.59 11.96 -4.67
CA LEU A 18 9.61 12.82 -4.05
C LEU A 18 10.39 13.65 -5.07
N GLY A 19 10.54 13.14 -6.29
CA GLY A 19 11.13 13.91 -7.39
C GLY A 19 10.25 15.05 -7.87
N MET A 20 8.93 14.96 -7.68
CA MET A 20 7.99 16.04 -7.99
C MET A 20 7.92 17.08 -6.90
N THR A 21 7.90 16.66 -5.64
CA THR A 21 7.95 17.54 -4.48
C THR A 21 8.52 16.80 -3.28
N LYS A 22 9.44 17.46 -2.56
CA LYS A 22 10.00 16.91 -1.33
C LYS A 22 8.96 16.76 -0.21
N MET A 23 7.80 17.40 -0.35
CA MET A 23 6.67 17.32 0.58
C MET A 23 5.83 16.05 0.42
N ALA A 24 6.08 15.23 -0.59
CA ALA A 24 5.28 14.05 -0.87
C ALA A 24 5.27 13.08 0.32
N LYS A 25 4.06 12.66 0.71
CA LYS A 25 3.83 11.71 1.80
C LYS A 25 2.92 10.59 1.28
N LEU A 26 3.25 9.35 1.59
CA LEU A 26 2.46 8.20 1.15
C LEU A 26 1.16 8.08 1.95
N TYR A 27 0.04 7.91 1.25
CA TYR A 27 -1.24 7.54 1.85
C TYR A 27 -1.51 6.05 1.72
N GLN A 28 -1.40 5.51 0.51
CA GLN A 28 -1.68 4.08 0.28
C GLN A 28 -1.02 3.56 -0.98
N GLY A 29 -0.87 2.23 -1.02
CA GLY A 29 -0.48 1.51 -2.23
C GLY A 29 -1.30 0.24 -2.36
N SER A 30 -1.78 -0.07 -3.56
CA SER A 30 -2.59 -1.27 -3.81
C SER A 30 -2.10 -2.02 -5.04
N SER A 31 -2.24 -3.34 -5.00
CA SER A 31 -1.79 -4.22 -6.07
C SER A 31 -2.71 -5.43 -6.19
N PRO A 32 -2.97 -5.92 -7.42
CA PRO A 32 -3.66 -7.20 -7.59
C PRO A 32 -2.78 -8.37 -7.14
N ASN A 33 -3.39 -9.53 -7.00
CA ASN A 33 -2.73 -10.76 -6.53
C ASN A 33 -1.50 -11.14 -7.36
N ASP A 34 -1.55 -10.93 -8.68
CA ASP A 34 -0.43 -11.26 -9.57
C ASP A 34 0.73 -10.27 -9.46
N LEU A 35 0.57 -9.19 -8.68
CA LEU A 35 1.58 -8.14 -8.48
C LEU A 35 2.10 -7.55 -9.81
N SER A 36 1.21 -7.45 -10.80
CA SER A 36 1.57 -6.91 -12.11
C SER A 36 1.81 -5.41 -12.11
N PHE A 37 1.24 -4.71 -11.13
CA PHE A 37 1.45 -3.27 -10.93
C PHE A 37 1.10 -2.88 -9.51
N ILE A 38 1.53 -1.68 -9.11
CA ILE A 38 1.07 -1.00 -7.90
C ILE A 38 0.46 0.34 -8.28
N HIS A 39 -0.60 0.72 -7.56
CA HIS A 39 -1.18 2.06 -7.62
C HIS A 39 -0.97 2.74 -6.27
N CYS A 40 -0.27 3.87 -6.25
CA CYS A 40 0.06 4.59 -5.03
C CYS A 40 -0.58 5.97 -5.01
N ILE A 41 -1.02 6.40 -3.84
CA ILE A 41 -1.58 7.72 -3.62
C ILE A 41 -0.71 8.45 -2.60
N PHE A 42 -0.27 9.67 -2.96
CA PHE A 42 0.57 10.52 -2.13
C PHE A 42 -0.11 11.85 -1.88
N ARG A 43 0.11 12.39 -0.67
CA ARG A 43 -0.14 13.80 -0.42
C ARG A 43 0.95 14.61 -1.11
N GLY A 44 0.56 15.62 -1.86
CA GLY A 44 1.49 16.50 -2.55
C GLY A 44 1.72 17.82 -1.83
N ASN A 45 1.77 18.88 -2.61
CA ASN A 45 1.98 20.25 -2.14
C ASN A 45 0.79 21.14 -2.53
N ASP A 46 0.93 22.45 -2.44
CA ASP A 46 -0.15 23.39 -2.81
C ASP A 46 -0.47 23.37 -4.30
N GLU A 47 0.51 23.01 -5.16
CA GLU A 47 0.32 22.91 -6.61
C GLU A 47 -0.31 21.58 -7.00
N TYR A 48 0.12 20.48 -6.36
CA TYR A 48 -0.38 19.14 -6.61
C TYR A 48 -0.89 18.55 -5.30
N ALA A 49 -2.18 18.75 -4.99
CA ALA A 49 -2.74 18.31 -3.72
C ALA A 49 -2.65 16.80 -3.53
N THR A 50 -2.89 16.04 -4.60
CA THR A 50 -2.78 14.57 -4.59
C THR A 50 -1.98 14.12 -5.81
N ILE A 51 -1.00 13.24 -5.59
CA ILE A 51 -0.17 12.66 -6.63
C ILE A 51 -0.46 11.16 -6.67
N MET A 52 -0.90 10.66 -7.82
CA MET A 52 -1.11 9.23 -8.04
C MET A 52 -0.01 8.69 -8.94
N VAL A 53 0.66 7.64 -8.50
CA VAL A 53 1.77 7.02 -9.24
C VAL A 53 1.47 5.55 -9.42
N ASN A 54 1.56 5.07 -10.65
CA ASN A 54 1.49 3.65 -10.98
C ASN A 54 2.87 3.17 -11.38
N CYS A 55 3.23 1.97 -10.95
CA CYS A 55 4.46 1.31 -11.37
C CYS A 55 4.14 -0.14 -11.75
N THR A 56 4.52 -0.55 -12.95
CA THR A 56 4.36 -1.95 -13.36
C THR A 56 5.47 -2.81 -12.79
N SER A 57 5.26 -4.13 -12.79
CA SER A 57 6.28 -5.08 -12.33
C SER A 57 7.56 -5.06 -13.19
N HIS A 58 7.50 -4.44 -14.36
CA HIS A 58 8.67 -4.22 -15.23
C HIS A 58 9.32 -2.85 -15.01
N GLY A 59 8.83 -2.06 -14.06
CA GLY A 59 9.42 -0.77 -13.69
C GLY A 59 8.92 0.42 -14.49
N LYS A 60 7.86 0.28 -15.28
CA LYS A 60 7.26 1.39 -16.00
C LYS A 60 6.40 2.23 -15.08
N VAL A 61 6.72 3.52 -14.96
CA VAL A 61 6.06 4.45 -14.04
C VAL A 61 5.19 5.43 -14.83
N SER A 62 3.99 5.72 -14.31
CA SER A 62 3.12 6.77 -14.83
C SER A 62 2.57 7.59 -13.66
N VAL A 63 2.32 8.88 -13.89
CA VAL A 63 1.92 9.85 -12.86
C VAL A 63 0.67 10.59 -13.29
N GLN A 64 -0.24 10.80 -12.33
CA GLN A 64 -1.39 11.66 -12.48
C GLN A 64 -1.50 12.54 -11.24
N THR A 65 -1.84 13.82 -11.44
CA THR A 65 -2.04 14.76 -10.33
C THR A 65 -3.50 15.20 -10.27
N VAL A 66 -3.97 15.46 -9.05
CA VAL A 66 -5.34 15.91 -8.78
C VAL A 66 -5.27 17.11 -7.85
N ASP A 67 -6.11 18.12 -8.09
CA ASP A 67 -6.13 19.35 -7.29
C ASP A 67 -6.82 19.20 -5.94
N SER A 68 -7.56 18.12 -5.75
CA SER A 68 -8.30 17.86 -4.52
C SER A 68 -7.48 17.03 -3.55
N PRO A 69 -7.48 17.34 -2.24
CA PRO A 69 -6.77 16.51 -1.26
C PRO A 69 -7.48 15.16 -1.07
N TYR A 70 -6.69 14.12 -0.79
CA TYR A 70 -7.15 12.80 -0.41
C TYR A 70 -7.19 12.75 1.12
N LEU A 71 -8.37 12.48 1.71
CA LEU A 71 -8.59 12.62 3.15
C LEU A 71 -8.95 11.31 3.87
N ASP A 72 -8.91 10.18 3.18
CA ASP A 72 -9.43 8.92 3.72
C ASP A 72 -8.42 8.15 4.59
N ASP A 73 -7.16 8.54 4.58
CA ASP A 73 -6.10 7.82 5.29
C ASP A 73 -5.18 8.74 6.05
N LEU A 74 -4.49 8.17 7.05
CA LEU A 74 -3.34 8.79 7.68
C LEU A 74 -2.10 8.59 6.81
N VAL A 75 -1.13 9.50 6.94
CA VAL A 75 0.14 9.40 6.24
C VAL A 75 0.94 8.21 6.78
N ILE A 76 1.53 7.44 5.86
CA ILE A 76 2.46 6.36 6.20
C ILE A 76 3.87 6.92 6.24
N HIS A 77 4.54 6.77 7.38
CA HIS A 77 5.93 7.22 7.56
C HIS A 77 6.92 6.10 7.25
N PRO A 78 7.91 6.33 6.37
CA PRO A 78 8.96 5.35 6.13
C PRO A 78 9.94 5.29 7.30
N PRO A 79 10.72 4.19 7.43
CA PRO A 79 10.61 2.96 6.63
C PRO A 79 9.51 2.05 7.13
N LEU A 80 9.00 1.20 6.23
CA LEU A 80 8.08 0.12 6.61
C LEU A 80 8.87 -0.98 7.33
N GLN A 81 8.29 -1.52 8.42
CA GLN A 81 8.92 -2.56 9.22
C GLN A 81 8.73 -3.96 8.63
N MET A 82 7.80 -4.10 7.69
CA MET A 82 7.44 -5.39 7.11
C MET A 82 7.17 -5.20 5.62
N THR A 83 7.63 -6.15 4.80
CA THR A 83 7.30 -6.19 3.38
C THR A 83 5.95 -6.87 3.15
N GLN A 84 5.39 -6.67 1.96
CA GLN A 84 4.16 -7.36 1.56
C GLN A 84 4.37 -8.88 1.56
N GLU A 85 5.52 -9.37 1.09
CA GLU A 85 5.81 -10.81 1.10
C GLU A 85 5.80 -11.39 2.51
N GLU A 86 6.40 -10.68 3.46
CA GLU A 86 6.38 -11.08 4.87
C GLU A 86 4.95 -11.08 5.42
N SER A 87 4.15 -10.06 5.09
CA SER A 87 2.76 -9.98 5.56
C SER A 87 1.92 -11.12 5.03
N GLU A 88 2.17 -11.58 3.81
CA GLU A 88 1.45 -12.72 3.24
C GLU A 88 1.76 -14.01 4.00
N GLN A 89 2.98 -14.20 4.47
CA GLN A 89 3.33 -15.36 5.29
C GLN A 89 2.58 -15.35 6.62
N TYR A 90 2.42 -14.20 7.24
CA TYR A 90 1.62 -14.07 8.47
C TYR A 90 0.13 -14.31 8.21
N LEU A 91 -0.38 -13.84 7.08
CA LEU A 91 -1.76 -14.12 6.67
C LEU A 91 -2.02 -15.62 6.58
N ILE A 92 -1.13 -16.35 5.92
CA ILE A 92 -1.21 -17.81 5.76
C ILE A 92 -1.08 -18.52 7.11
N LYS A 93 -0.13 -18.09 7.94
CA LYS A 93 0.10 -18.63 9.28
C LYS A 93 -1.13 -18.47 10.17
N ALA A 94 -1.90 -17.40 10.00
CA ALA A 94 -3.13 -17.15 10.74
C ALA A 94 -4.32 -18.00 10.26
N GLY A 95 -4.13 -18.80 9.22
CA GLY A 95 -5.17 -19.72 8.71
C GLY A 95 -5.90 -19.23 7.46
N TYR A 96 -5.56 -18.05 6.95
CA TYR A 96 -6.19 -17.50 5.73
C TYR A 96 -5.42 -17.98 4.50
N THR A 97 -5.65 -19.23 4.11
CA THR A 97 -4.92 -19.90 3.02
C THR A 97 -5.65 -19.83 1.68
N GLY A 98 -6.84 -19.25 1.68
CA GLY A 98 -7.62 -19.06 0.46
C GLY A 98 -7.01 -18.00 -0.45
N ARG A 99 -7.52 -17.97 -1.69
CA ARG A 99 -7.07 -16.99 -2.68
C ARG A 99 -7.46 -15.57 -2.26
N TRP A 100 -6.53 -14.63 -2.38
CA TRP A 100 -6.83 -13.21 -2.22
C TRP A 100 -6.70 -12.50 -3.58
N SER A 101 -7.51 -11.44 -3.79
CA SER A 101 -7.56 -10.72 -5.07
C SER A 101 -6.75 -9.44 -5.08
N VAL A 102 -6.74 -8.72 -3.97
CA VAL A 102 -6.05 -7.40 -3.86
C VAL A 102 -5.38 -7.32 -2.50
N VAL A 103 -4.20 -6.70 -2.48
CA VAL A 103 -3.55 -6.24 -1.24
C VAL A 103 -3.47 -4.72 -1.25
N LEU A 104 -3.85 -4.10 -0.13
CA LEU A 104 -3.86 -2.66 0.07
C LEU A 104 -3.04 -2.31 1.30
N LEU A 105 -2.02 -1.50 1.13
CA LEU A 105 -1.25 -0.92 2.23
C LEU A 105 -1.83 0.45 2.55
N ARG A 106 -2.33 0.63 3.77
CA ARG A 106 -2.87 1.93 4.22
C ARG A 106 -2.82 2.06 5.75
N ALA A 107 -2.87 3.30 6.24
CA ALA A 107 -3.07 3.63 7.64
C ALA A 107 -4.47 4.25 7.78
N PRO A 108 -5.51 3.43 8.02
CA PRO A 108 -6.88 3.91 7.93
C PRO A 108 -7.27 4.85 9.08
N LEU A 109 -8.22 5.74 8.79
CA LEU A 109 -8.83 6.63 9.79
C LEU A 109 -9.89 5.86 10.57
N TYR A 110 -9.55 5.47 11.80
CA TYR A 110 -10.49 4.83 12.73
C TYR A 110 -10.46 5.58 14.06
N SER A 111 -11.41 5.26 14.94
CA SER A 111 -11.42 5.78 16.31
C SER A 111 -10.19 5.34 17.12
N VAL A 112 -9.55 4.25 16.71
CA VAL A 112 -8.27 3.78 17.26
C VAL A 112 -7.20 3.97 16.20
N VAL A 113 -6.03 4.48 16.59
CA VAL A 113 -4.90 4.64 15.67
C VAL A 113 -4.25 3.29 15.45
N TYR A 114 -4.24 2.84 14.21
CA TYR A 114 -3.52 1.65 13.79
C TYR A 114 -2.20 2.03 13.11
N PRO A 115 -1.15 1.19 13.21
CA PRO A 115 0.00 1.31 12.31
C PRO A 115 -0.46 1.03 10.87
N PRO A 116 0.40 1.26 9.86
CA PRO A 116 0.06 0.84 8.51
C PRO A 116 -0.29 -0.64 8.46
N LEU A 117 -1.36 -0.97 7.75
CA LEU A 117 -1.88 -2.33 7.62
C LEU A 117 -1.73 -2.81 6.17
N TYR A 118 -1.33 -4.07 5.99
CA TYR A 118 -1.53 -4.77 4.73
C TYR A 118 -2.89 -5.43 4.78
N ILE A 119 -3.81 -4.99 3.94
CA ILE A 119 -5.20 -5.45 3.94
C ILE A 119 -5.44 -6.29 2.70
N TYR A 120 -5.78 -7.56 2.91
CA TYR A 120 -6.03 -8.53 1.85
C TYR A 120 -7.52 -8.73 1.67
N THR A 121 -7.98 -8.69 0.42
CA THR A 121 -9.34 -9.11 0.07
C THR A 121 -9.30 -10.62 -0.18
N VAL A 122 -9.74 -11.40 0.79
CA VAL A 122 -9.70 -12.87 0.74
C VAL A 122 -11.05 -13.38 0.25
N GLU A 123 -11.05 -14.21 -0.81
CA GLU A 123 -12.28 -14.74 -1.42
C GLU A 123 -13.13 -15.48 -0.40
N ASN A 124 -14.42 -15.20 -0.39
CA ASN A 124 -15.43 -15.77 0.49
C ASN A 124 -15.23 -15.52 2.00
N VAL A 125 -14.27 -14.66 2.36
CA VAL A 125 -13.99 -14.32 3.76
C VAL A 125 -14.17 -12.81 4.00
N GLY A 126 -13.60 -11.96 3.15
CA GLY A 126 -13.66 -10.51 3.27
C GLY A 126 -12.28 -9.89 3.46
N TYR A 127 -12.22 -8.75 4.13
CA TYR A 127 -10.99 -7.99 4.33
C TYR A 127 -10.27 -8.47 5.58
N ILE A 128 -9.03 -8.89 5.40
CA ILE A 128 -8.17 -9.36 6.50
C ILE A 128 -6.93 -8.46 6.55
N ALA A 129 -6.67 -7.90 7.71
CA ALA A 129 -5.55 -7.00 7.93
C ALA A 129 -4.39 -7.71 8.64
N VAL A 130 -3.17 -7.41 8.19
CA VAL A 130 -1.93 -7.79 8.87
C VAL A 130 -1.25 -6.51 9.34
N ASP A 131 -0.99 -6.41 10.65
CA ASP A 131 -0.30 -5.28 11.24
C ASP A 131 1.16 -5.25 10.76
N SER A 132 1.56 -4.17 10.11
CA SER A 132 2.92 -4.05 9.54
C SER A 132 4.03 -3.93 10.59
N THR A 133 3.67 -3.76 11.86
CA THR A 133 4.62 -3.68 12.98
C THR A 133 4.61 -4.93 13.86
N ASN A 134 3.59 -5.77 13.72
CA ASN A 134 3.44 -7.01 14.49
C ASN A 134 2.68 -8.03 13.66
N GLY A 135 3.40 -8.89 12.96
CA GLY A 135 2.83 -9.88 12.05
C GLY A 135 1.91 -10.90 12.69
N ASP A 136 2.04 -11.15 14.00
CA ASP A 136 1.13 -12.04 14.73
C ASP A 136 -0.25 -11.41 14.95
N ASN A 137 -0.39 -10.11 14.72
CA ASN A 137 -1.66 -9.40 14.80
C ASN A 137 -2.33 -9.40 13.43
N VAL A 138 -3.11 -10.44 13.16
CA VAL A 138 -3.90 -10.63 11.93
C VAL A 138 -5.37 -10.65 12.31
N PHE A 139 -6.19 -9.81 11.70
CA PHE A 139 -7.58 -9.65 12.13
C PHE A 139 -8.48 -9.23 10.96
N PRO A 140 -9.78 -9.64 11.01
CA PRO A 140 -10.73 -9.17 10.00
C PRO A 140 -11.05 -7.69 10.19
N LEU A 141 -11.24 -6.98 9.08
CA LEU A 141 -11.67 -5.59 9.03
C LEU A 141 -13.14 -5.51 8.61
N TYR A 142 -13.94 -4.81 9.40
CA TYR A 142 -15.36 -4.61 9.14
C TYR A 142 -15.66 -3.18 8.70
#